data_45dc6fea69d2ea0a8cbac6ea94f14d75
#
_entry.id   45dc6fea69d2ea0a8cbac6ea94f14d75
#
_cell.length_a   1.000
_cell.length_b   1.000
_cell.length_c   1.000
_cell.angle_alpha   90.00
_cell.angle_beta   90.00
_cell.angle_gamma   90.00
#
_symmetry.space_group_name_H-M   'P 1'
#
loop_
_entity.id
_entity.type
_entity.pdbx_description
1 polymer ?
#
loop_
_entity_poly.entity_id
_entity_poly.type
_entity_poly.pdbx_seq_one_letter_code
_entity_poly.pdbx_strand_id
1 'polypeptide(L)'
;MPKPDFESGASASSAIPARAQYNGFVDRTTVLGSPFPYNPGAMTPDVFDYDLPPELIAQTPVSPRSASRLMVVSADDGGLADRQFADLGEYLRAGDLLVFNDTRVVPARFYGRRPTGGRVELLLERFLDDGGRAHVALRASKSPRAGEVLTLEGGLYATVLGRTGELTEVMFSGADDLMGLIERVGHVPLPPYITRPDNENDRTRYQTVYARVPGAVAAPTAGLHFDEALLARLAGQGVETAFVTLHVGAGTFRPVRPETLAQGRLHPERIIVSEALVAAIAATKAHGGRVIAVGTTTARALEAAAASGTLRPYIGDTDLFIRPGFQFRVTEGLITNFHLPHSTLLMLVCAFAGGDRVRDAYRRAVMMRYRFFSYGDAMLLWRAAREYK
;
A
#
# COMPACT_ATOMS: atom_id res chain seq x y z
N MET A 1 35.83 -56.58 -8.20
CA MET A 1 34.71 -55.84 -7.63
C MET A 1 34.62 -54.51 -8.36
N PRO A 2 33.64 -54.30 -9.22
CA PRO A 2 33.47 -53.04 -9.96
C PRO A 2 32.70 -52.02 -9.09
N LYS A 3 33.08 -50.76 -9.27
CA LYS A 3 32.35 -49.58 -8.72
C LYS A 3 31.03 -49.39 -9.47
N PRO A 4 29.96 -48.92 -8.83
CA PRO A 4 28.76 -48.53 -9.56
C PRO A 4 28.90 -47.13 -10.15
N ASP A 5 28.52 -47.01 -11.44
CA ASP A 5 28.33 -45.79 -12.18
C ASP A 5 27.14 -45.01 -11.62
N PHE A 6 27.34 -43.71 -11.37
CA PHE A 6 26.25 -42.78 -11.10
C PHE A 6 25.81 -42.15 -12.44
N GLU A 7 24.66 -42.58 -12.93
CA GLU A 7 23.96 -41.93 -14.01
C GLU A 7 23.46 -40.54 -13.57
N SER A 8 23.79 -39.57 -14.41
CA SER A 8 23.34 -38.18 -14.32
C SER A 8 21.83 -38.11 -14.60
N GLY A 9 21.03 -37.93 -13.54
CA GLY A 9 19.62 -37.59 -13.67
C GLY A 9 19.46 -36.18 -14.20
N ALA A 10 18.83 -36.04 -15.37
CA ALA A 10 18.47 -34.81 -16.01
C ALA A 10 17.53 -33.99 -15.11
N SER A 11 17.95 -32.77 -14.79
CA SER A 11 17.14 -31.73 -14.17
C SER A 11 15.97 -31.40 -15.08
N ALA A 12 14.76 -31.77 -14.67
CA ALA A 12 13.54 -31.25 -15.29
C ALA A 12 13.37 -29.79 -14.88
N SER A 13 13.70 -28.90 -15.81
CA SER A 13 13.33 -27.50 -15.77
C SER A 13 11.81 -27.41 -15.78
N SER A 14 11.20 -27.12 -14.63
CA SER A 14 9.79 -26.74 -14.56
C SER A 14 9.66 -25.33 -15.15
N ALA A 15 9.29 -25.29 -16.43
CA ALA A 15 8.86 -24.07 -17.10
C ALA A 15 7.66 -23.50 -16.37
N ILE A 16 7.83 -22.33 -15.81
CA ILE A 16 6.73 -21.47 -15.33
C ILE A 16 5.87 -21.13 -16.55
N PRO A 17 4.58 -21.39 -16.58
CA PRO A 17 3.74 -20.96 -17.67
C PRO A 17 3.64 -19.43 -17.65
N ALA A 18 4.40 -18.79 -18.54
CA ALA A 18 4.13 -17.41 -18.97
C ALA A 18 2.82 -17.45 -19.77
N ARG A 19 1.79 -16.84 -19.22
CA ARG A 19 0.59 -16.28 -19.88
C ARG A 19 -0.63 -16.47 -18.99
N ALA A 20 -0.79 -15.63 -18.00
CA ALA A 20 -2.13 -15.20 -17.65
C ALA A 20 -2.55 -14.22 -18.77
N GLN A 21 -3.37 -14.68 -19.71
CA GLN A 21 -4.00 -13.83 -20.71
C GLN A 21 -4.90 -12.84 -19.99
N TYR A 22 -4.46 -11.58 -19.93
CA TYR A 22 -5.32 -10.46 -19.60
C TYR A 22 -6.24 -10.20 -20.80
N ASN A 23 -7.24 -11.04 -21.01
CA ASN A 23 -8.37 -10.68 -21.87
C ASN A 23 -9.22 -9.66 -21.11
N GLY A 24 -8.95 -8.39 -21.39
CA GLY A 24 -9.72 -7.26 -20.90
C GLY A 24 -11.13 -7.22 -21.46
N PHE A 25 -12.06 -7.84 -20.78
CA PHE A 25 -13.45 -7.40 -20.84
C PHE A 25 -13.60 -6.29 -19.80
N VAL A 26 -13.61 -5.05 -20.26
CA VAL A 26 -14.01 -3.90 -19.46
C VAL A 26 -15.52 -4.00 -19.29
N ASP A 27 -15.97 -4.74 -18.31
CA ASP A 27 -17.33 -4.58 -17.82
C ASP A 27 -17.42 -3.26 -17.06
N ARG A 28 -18.23 -2.35 -17.60
CA ARG A 28 -18.44 -0.98 -17.11
C ARG A 28 -19.33 -0.96 -15.87
N THR A 29 -19.18 -1.84 -14.91
CA THR A 29 -20.08 -1.79 -13.75
C THR A 29 -19.43 -2.24 -12.47
N THR A 30 -19.54 -1.36 -11.52
CA THR A 30 -19.48 -1.46 -10.08
C THR A 30 -18.17 -0.99 -9.46
N VAL A 31 -18.02 0.34 -9.36
CA VAL A 31 -17.21 0.95 -8.32
C VAL A 31 -18.00 0.81 -7.01
N LEU A 32 -17.49 0.02 -6.06
CA LEU A 32 -18.11 -0.09 -4.74
C LEU A 32 -17.86 1.21 -3.97
N GLY A 33 -18.85 2.10 -3.97
CA GLY A 33 -18.86 3.34 -3.21
C GLY A 33 -19.29 3.13 -1.75
N SER A 34 -18.99 4.09 -0.89
CA SER A 34 -19.44 4.09 0.51
C SER A 34 -20.97 4.08 0.59
N PRO A 35 -21.60 3.09 1.26
CA PRO A 35 -23.05 3.00 1.36
C PRO A 35 -23.68 3.93 2.40
N PHE A 36 -22.89 4.80 3.06
CA PHE A 36 -23.35 5.62 4.16
C PHE A 36 -23.49 7.11 3.78
N PRO A 37 -24.61 7.78 4.12
CA PRO A 37 -24.78 9.20 3.89
C PRO A 37 -23.77 10.01 4.72
N TYR A 38 -23.15 10.99 4.08
CA TYR A 38 -22.24 11.94 4.71
C TYR A 38 -23.02 12.90 5.59
N ASN A 39 -22.68 12.97 6.87
CA ASN A 39 -23.11 14.04 7.77
C ASN A 39 -21.93 15.00 8.06
N PRO A 40 -21.87 16.16 7.42
CA PRO A 40 -20.75 17.09 7.59
C PRO A 40 -20.68 17.75 8.98
N GLY A 41 -21.74 17.64 9.79
CA GLY A 41 -21.82 18.31 11.11
C GLY A 41 -21.05 17.63 12.25
N ALA A 42 -20.50 16.40 12.03
CA ALA A 42 -19.86 15.62 13.10
C ALA A 42 -18.32 15.61 13.04
N MET A 43 -17.68 16.27 12.06
CA MET A 43 -16.23 16.27 11.91
C MET A 43 -15.66 17.68 12.05
N THR A 44 -15.14 17.98 13.23
CA THR A 44 -14.28 19.16 13.39
C THR A 44 -12.90 18.83 12.81
N PRO A 45 -12.31 19.74 11.98
CA PRO A 45 -10.97 19.56 11.42
C PRO A 45 -9.90 19.24 12.45
N ASP A 46 -10.08 19.71 13.68
CA ASP A 46 -9.12 19.61 14.80
C ASP A 46 -8.81 18.17 15.25
N VAL A 47 -9.70 17.21 14.97
CA VAL A 47 -9.45 15.78 15.35
C VAL A 47 -8.33 15.16 14.51
N PHE A 48 -8.10 15.69 13.32
CA PHE A 48 -7.11 15.18 12.36
C PHE A 48 -5.87 16.07 12.25
N ASP A 49 -5.78 17.07 13.16
CA ASP A 49 -4.65 17.98 13.22
C ASP A 49 -3.74 17.66 14.40
N TYR A 50 -2.45 17.71 14.16
CA TYR A 50 -1.41 17.65 15.18
C TYR A 50 -0.13 18.29 14.62
N ASP A 51 0.68 18.86 15.51
CA ASP A 51 1.97 19.43 15.14
C ASP A 51 2.99 18.31 14.93
N LEU A 52 3.51 18.19 13.71
CA LEU A 52 4.53 17.21 13.34
C LEU A 52 5.85 17.92 13.03
N PRO A 53 6.84 17.83 13.93
CA PRO A 53 8.19 18.33 13.65
C PRO A 53 8.79 17.64 12.41
N PRO A 54 9.28 18.38 11.40
CA PRO A 54 9.77 17.80 10.14
C PRO A 54 10.90 16.79 10.33
N GLU A 55 11.70 16.94 11.36
CA GLU A 55 12.82 16.03 11.69
C GLU A 55 12.36 14.64 12.16
N LEU A 56 11.07 14.46 12.51
CA LEU A 56 10.51 13.15 12.83
C LEU A 56 10.12 12.36 11.59
N ILE A 57 10.08 12.98 10.42
CA ILE A 57 9.80 12.31 9.15
C ILE A 57 11.00 11.47 8.73
N ALA A 58 10.85 10.15 8.76
CA ALA A 58 11.95 9.23 8.49
C ALA A 58 12.41 9.29 7.03
N GLN A 59 13.69 9.58 6.81
CA GLN A 59 14.29 9.63 5.47
C GLN A 59 14.94 8.30 5.07
N THR A 60 15.24 7.42 6.02
CA THR A 60 15.86 6.11 5.79
C THR A 60 15.23 5.05 6.69
N PRO A 61 15.15 3.79 6.23
CA PRO A 61 14.63 2.69 7.05
C PRO A 61 15.62 2.28 8.15
N VAL A 62 15.12 1.74 9.25
CA VAL A 62 15.94 1.08 10.27
C VAL A 62 16.38 -0.32 9.81
N SER A 63 17.44 -0.86 10.37
CA SER A 63 17.91 -2.22 10.10
C SER A 63 18.20 -2.93 11.44
N PRO A 64 17.74 -4.20 11.61
CA PRO A 64 16.82 -4.94 10.75
C PRO A 64 15.43 -4.26 10.66
N ARG A 65 14.53 -4.77 9.80
CA ARG A 65 13.18 -4.19 9.60
C ARG A 65 12.37 -4.16 10.89
N SER A 66 12.43 -5.24 11.66
CA SER A 66 11.73 -5.42 12.94
C SER A 66 12.31 -4.60 14.11
N ALA A 67 13.43 -3.86 13.90
CA ALA A 67 13.98 -2.93 14.90
C ALA A 67 13.24 -1.58 14.94
N SER A 68 12.23 -1.33 14.11
CA SER A 68 11.36 -0.17 14.28
C SER A 68 10.60 -0.24 15.61
N ARG A 69 10.16 0.91 16.11
CA ARG A 69 9.32 0.95 17.31
C ARG A 69 7.88 0.59 16.97
N LEU A 70 7.18 0.10 17.97
CA LEU A 70 5.76 -0.24 17.90
C LEU A 70 5.01 0.45 19.03
N MET A 71 4.03 1.29 18.70
CA MET A 71 3.09 1.80 19.68
C MET A 71 1.82 0.93 19.65
N VAL A 72 1.50 0.31 20.77
CA VAL A 72 0.27 -0.48 20.93
C VAL A 72 -0.82 0.37 21.57
N VAL A 73 -1.98 0.42 20.92
CA VAL A 73 -3.17 1.13 21.41
C VAL A 73 -4.21 0.08 21.82
N SER A 74 -4.46 -0.02 23.12
CA SER A 74 -5.42 -0.98 23.69
C SER A 74 -6.86 -0.69 23.26
N ALA A 75 -7.67 -1.74 23.13
CA ALA A 75 -9.09 -1.63 22.80
C ALA A 75 -9.94 -1.15 23.98
N ASP A 76 -9.62 -1.61 25.20
CA ASP A 76 -10.54 -1.52 26.34
C ASP A 76 -10.40 -0.21 27.10
N ASP A 77 -9.18 0.18 27.43
CA ASP A 77 -8.87 1.34 28.27
C ASP A 77 -8.19 2.50 27.53
N GLY A 78 -7.87 2.30 26.22
CA GLY A 78 -7.07 3.26 25.47
C GLY A 78 -5.63 3.37 25.93
N GLY A 79 -5.16 2.42 26.75
CA GLY A 79 -3.78 2.35 27.24
C GLY A 79 -2.78 2.34 26.09
N LEU A 80 -1.65 3.07 26.27
CA LEU A 80 -0.58 3.16 25.29
C LEU A 80 0.67 2.43 25.81
N ALA A 81 1.19 1.50 25.01
CA ALA A 81 2.44 0.81 25.32
C ALA A 81 3.47 1.06 24.23
N ASP A 82 4.69 1.43 24.64
CA ASP A 82 5.85 1.58 23.74
C ASP A 82 6.63 0.26 23.69
N ARG A 83 6.85 -0.27 22.50
CA ARG A 83 7.51 -1.56 22.24
C ARG A 83 8.45 -1.45 21.03
N GLN A 84 9.18 -2.54 20.76
CA GLN A 84 9.82 -2.78 19.48
C GLN A 84 8.88 -3.57 18.58
N PHE A 85 8.97 -3.41 17.26
CA PHE A 85 8.15 -4.18 16.33
C PHE A 85 8.42 -5.69 16.43
N ALA A 86 9.64 -6.04 16.83
CA ALA A 86 10.02 -7.42 17.14
C ALA A 86 9.15 -8.07 18.24
N ASP A 87 8.55 -7.28 19.13
CA ASP A 87 7.71 -7.77 20.23
C ASP A 87 6.25 -8.02 19.79
N LEU A 88 5.94 -7.84 18.51
CA LEU A 88 4.57 -8.00 17.97
C LEU A 88 3.90 -9.32 18.39
N GLY A 89 4.68 -10.40 18.48
CA GLY A 89 4.19 -11.73 18.89
C GLY A 89 3.57 -11.78 20.29
N GLU A 90 3.90 -10.84 21.19
CA GLU A 90 3.30 -10.73 22.52
C GLU A 90 1.82 -10.30 22.50
N TYR A 91 1.40 -9.68 21.40
CA TYR A 91 0.04 -9.13 21.20
C TYR A 91 -0.82 -10.02 20.30
N LEU A 92 -0.22 -11.05 19.70
CA LEU A 92 -0.90 -12.02 18.84
C LEU A 92 -1.01 -13.36 19.55
N ARG A 93 -1.97 -14.16 19.15
CA ARG A 93 -2.21 -15.50 19.70
C ARG A 93 -2.38 -16.52 18.58
N ALA A 94 -2.21 -17.80 18.89
CA ALA A 94 -2.48 -18.88 17.95
C ALA A 94 -3.92 -18.78 17.41
N GLY A 95 -4.06 -18.97 16.11
CA GLY A 95 -5.32 -18.83 15.39
C GLY A 95 -5.65 -17.38 14.94
N ASP A 96 -4.83 -16.38 15.29
CA ASP A 96 -4.95 -15.05 14.66
C ASP A 96 -4.46 -15.08 13.21
N LEU A 97 -5.07 -14.28 12.34
CA LEU A 97 -4.73 -14.15 10.92
C LEU A 97 -4.20 -12.75 10.62
N LEU A 98 -2.93 -12.67 10.20
CA LEU A 98 -2.36 -11.47 9.60
C LEU A 98 -2.66 -11.44 8.10
N VAL A 99 -3.37 -10.41 7.64
CA VAL A 99 -3.63 -10.21 6.21
C VAL A 99 -2.71 -9.13 5.68
N PHE A 100 -1.91 -9.48 4.67
CA PHE A 100 -0.91 -8.63 4.04
C PHE A 100 -1.34 -8.19 2.66
N ASN A 101 -0.85 -7.03 2.22
CA ASN A 101 -0.93 -6.61 0.81
C ASN A 101 0.34 -7.05 0.09
N ASP A 102 0.23 -7.99 -0.85
CA ASP A 102 1.34 -8.59 -1.57
C ASP A 102 1.73 -7.89 -2.87
N THR A 103 1.20 -6.69 -3.08
CA THR A 103 1.59 -5.89 -4.23
C THR A 103 3.10 -5.61 -4.25
N ARG A 104 3.70 -5.67 -5.44
CA ARG A 104 5.10 -5.35 -5.68
C ARG A 104 5.22 -3.96 -6.30
N VAL A 105 6.03 -3.10 -5.69
CA VAL A 105 6.35 -1.79 -6.24
C VAL A 105 7.19 -1.98 -7.50
N VAL A 106 6.79 -1.31 -8.57
CA VAL A 106 7.59 -1.23 -9.80
C VAL A 106 8.41 0.06 -9.80
N PRO A 107 9.62 0.07 -10.39
CA PRO A 107 10.39 1.29 -10.59
C PRO A 107 9.63 2.22 -11.53
N ALA A 108 8.83 3.11 -10.95
CA ALA A 108 7.78 3.85 -11.65
C ALA A 108 8.15 5.32 -11.95
N ARG A 109 9.33 5.78 -11.49
CA ARG A 109 9.78 7.16 -11.71
C ARG A 109 10.86 7.21 -12.76
N PHE A 110 10.74 8.17 -13.71
CA PHE A 110 11.67 8.34 -14.82
C PHE A 110 12.05 9.80 -14.95
N TYR A 111 13.33 10.05 -15.18
CA TYR A 111 13.86 11.37 -15.48
C TYR A 111 14.27 11.44 -16.94
N GLY A 112 14.18 12.65 -17.52
CA GLY A 112 14.54 12.82 -18.91
C GLY A 112 14.46 14.27 -19.37
N ARG A 113 14.41 14.42 -20.68
CA ARG A 113 14.40 15.73 -21.36
C ARG A 113 13.41 15.76 -22.50
N ARG A 114 12.91 16.96 -22.72
CA ARG A 114 12.19 17.33 -23.94
C ARG A 114 13.16 17.53 -25.10
N PRO A 115 12.71 17.51 -26.37
CA PRO A 115 13.54 17.87 -27.52
C PRO A 115 14.13 19.29 -27.41
N THR A 116 13.47 20.17 -26.68
CA THR A 116 13.92 21.55 -26.38
C THR A 116 14.98 21.65 -25.27
N GLY A 117 15.42 20.49 -24.70
CA GLY A 117 16.38 20.43 -23.60
C GLY A 117 15.75 20.55 -22.20
N GLY A 118 14.50 20.95 -22.08
CA GLY A 118 13.80 21.09 -20.79
C GLY A 118 13.73 19.76 -20.04
N ARG A 119 14.00 19.78 -18.72
CA ARG A 119 13.90 18.58 -17.86
C ARG A 119 12.45 18.14 -17.68
N VAL A 120 12.24 16.83 -17.61
CA VAL A 120 10.96 16.21 -17.28
C VAL A 120 11.16 15.12 -16.23
N GLU A 121 10.12 14.95 -15.40
CA GLU A 121 9.97 13.83 -14.47
C GLU A 121 8.61 13.19 -14.77
N LEU A 122 8.60 11.89 -14.99
CA LEU A 122 7.40 11.08 -15.17
C LEU A 122 7.27 10.15 -13.97
N LEU A 123 6.08 10.08 -13.39
CA LEU A 123 5.71 9.07 -12.41
C LEU A 123 4.59 8.23 -13.02
N LEU A 124 4.88 6.98 -13.33
CA LEU A 124 3.91 6.02 -13.85
C LEU A 124 2.78 5.85 -12.83
N GLU A 125 1.54 5.99 -13.25
CA GLU A 125 0.37 5.73 -12.44
C GLU A 125 -0.17 4.32 -12.72
N ARG A 126 -0.34 3.98 -14.00
CA ARG A 126 -0.76 2.64 -14.46
C ARG A 126 -0.52 2.46 -15.95
N PHE A 127 -0.30 1.23 -16.37
CA PHE A 127 -0.41 0.84 -17.78
C PHE A 127 -1.89 0.72 -18.18
N LEU A 128 -2.17 1.06 -19.43
CA LEU A 128 -3.52 0.97 -20.02
C LEU A 128 -3.65 -0.28 -20.91
N ASP A 129 -2.52 -0.74 -21.43
CA ASP A 129 -2.41 -1.94 -22.26
C ASP A 129 -1.01 -2.58 -22.15
N ASP A 130 -0.82 -3.70 -22.82
CA ASP A 130 0.48 -4.41 -22.87
C ASP A 130 1.46 -3.76 -23.87
N GLY A 131 1.01 -2.79 -24.67
CA GLY A 131 1.82 -2.11 -25.68
C GLY A 131 2.64 -0.93 -25.18
N GLY A 132 2.60 -0.64 -23.88
CA GLY A 132 3.36 0.45 -23.28
C GLY A 132 2.59 1.77 -23.15
N ARG A 133 1.32 1.79 -23.50
CA ARG A 133 0.43 2.94 -23.26
C ARG A 133 0.14 3.07 -21.77
N ALA A 134 0.34 4.26 -21.22
CA ALA A 134 0.25 4.45 -19.78
C ALA A 134 -0.26 5.84 -19.39
N HIS A 135 -0.84 5.93 -18.20
CA HIS A 135 -1.06 7.19 -17.51
C HIS A 135 0.13 7.51 -16.60
N VAL A 136 0.63 8.73 -16.69
CA VAL A 136 1.72 9.23 -15.86
C VAL A 136 1.36 10.59 -15.25
N ALA A 137 1.83 10.85 -14.03
CA ALA A 137 1.97 12.20 -13.53
C ALA A 137 3.26 12.80 -14.12
N LEU A 138 3.12 13.89 -14.89
CA LEU A 138 4.24 14.48 -15.61
C LEU A 138 4.55 15.86 -15.02
N ARG A 139 5.80 16.07 -14.62
CA ARG A 139 6.33 17.35 -14.17
C ARG A 139 7.32 17.91 -15.20
N ALA A 140 7.12 19.14 -15.59
CA ALA A 140 7.99 19.89 -16.50
C ALA A 140 7.78 21.37 -16.29
N SER A 141 8.78 22.21 -16.61
CA SER A 141 8.66 23.69 -16.55
C SER A 141 7.60 24.23 -17.51
N LYS A 142 7.43 23.59 -18.66
CA LYS A 142 6.35 23.79 -19.62
C LYS A 142 5.77 22.46 -20.01
N SER A 143 4.44 22.32 -19.99
CA SER A 143 3.76 21.08 -20.38
C SER A 143 4.15 20.66 -21.81
N PRO A 144 4.60 19.43 -22.03
CA PRO A 144 4.81 18.88 -23.36
C PRO A 144 3.49 18.82 -24.15
N ARG A 145 3.58 18.89 -25.48
CA ARG A 145 2.42 18.82 -26.37
C ARG A 145 2.19 17.38 -26.82
N ALA A 146 0.96 17.06 -27.22
CA ALA A 146 0.67 15.78 -27.89
C ALA A 146 1.56 15.62 -29.13
N GLY A 147 2.09 14.41 -29.33
CA GLY A 147 3.07 14.05 -30.36
C GLY A 147 4.52 14.34 -29.97
N GLU A 148 4.80 15.01 -28.86
CA GLU A 148 6.17 15.28 -28.42
C GLU A 148 6.80 14.00 -27.83
N VAL A 149 8.03 13.69 -28.29
CA VAL A 149 8.79 12.53 -27.81
C VAL A 149 9.77 13.00 -26.72
N LEU A 150 9.62 12.46 -25.53
CA LEU A 150 10.49 12.68 -24.40
C LEU A 150 11.58 11.62 -24.39
N THR A 151 12.84 12.05 -24.27
CA THR A 151 13.99 11.13 -24.10
C THR A 151 14.23 10.92 -22.62
N LEU A 152 14.06 9.69 -22.15
CA LEU A 152 14.27 9.28 -20.76
C LEU A 152 15.63 8.59 -20.61
N GLU A 153 16.01 8.30 -19.36
CA GLU A 153 17.24 7.59 -19.05
C GLU A 153 17.25 6.18 -19.65
N GLY A 154 18.45 5.64 -19.89
CA GLY A 154 18.65 4.26 -20.34
C GLY A 154 18.09 3.92 -21.72
N GLY A 155 17.80 4.91 -22.58
CA GLY A 155 17.24 4.68 -23.92
C GLY A 155 15.73 4.44 -23.93
N LEU A 156 15.03 4.70 -22.85
CA LEU A 156 13.57 4.71 -22.80
C LEU A 156 13.05 6.01 -23.42
N TYR A 157 11.96 5.93 -24.15
CA TYR A 157 11.25 7.08 -24.72
C TYR A 157 9.81 7.09 -24.24
N ALA A 158 9.20 8.29 -24.19
CA ALA A 158 7.78 8.45 -23.94
C ALA A 158 7.18 9.46 -24.90
N THR A 159 6.30 9.01 -25.80
CA THR A 159 5.54 9.88 -26.69
C THR A 159 4.28 10.35 -25.95
N VAL A 160 4.10 11.65 -25.84
CA VAL A 160 2.91 12.24 -25.23
C VAL A 160 1.71 12.07 -26.17
N LEU A 161 0.66 11.39 -25.73
CA LEU A 161 -0.56 11.17 -26.51
C LEU A 161 -1.63 12.21 -26.22
N GLY A 162 -1.75 12.63 -24.95
CA GLY A 162 -2.76 13.60 -24.53
C GLY A 162 -2.81 13.79 -23.01
N ARG A 163 -3.92 14.36 -22.53
CA ARG A 163 -4.19 14.53 -21.10
C ARG A 163 -5.55 13.95 -20.73
N THR A 164 -5.60 13.30 -19.58
CA THR A 164 -6.84 12.78 -18.99
C THR A 164 -6.89 13.27 -17.55
N GLY A 165 -7.65 14.36 -17.34
CA GLY A 165 -7.67 15.06 -16.04
C GLY A 165 -6.29 15.61 -15.68
N GLU A 166 -5.75 15.21 -14.54
CA GLU A 166 -4.42 15.64 -14.07
C GLU A 166 -3.29 14.78 -14.63
N LEU A 167 -3.60 13.64 -15.22
CA LEU A 167 -2.61 12.71 -15.77
C LEU A 167 -2.33 13.01 -17.24
N THR A 168 -1.14 12.65 -17.67
CA THR A 168 -0.72 12.66 -19.07
C THR A 168 -0.73 11.22 -19.58
N GLU A 169 -1.33 11.00 -20.73
CA GLU A 169 -1.27 9.73 -21.41
C GLU A 169 -0.04 9.70 -22.30
N VAL A 170 0.77 8.65 -22.16
CA VAL A 170 2.00 8.46 -22.93
C VAL A 170 2.07 7.06 -23.53
N MET A 171 2.88 6.92 -24.58
CA MET A 171 3.32 5.63 -25.14
C MET A 171 4.79 5.47 -24.84
N PHE A 172 5.16 4.49 -24.02
CA PHE A 172 6.55 4.11 -23.80
C PHE A 172 7.08 3.27 -24.96
N SER A 173 8.36 3.48 -25.30
CA SER A 173 9.07 2.71 -26.31
C SER A 173 10.58 2.72 -26.01
N GLY A 174 11.36 1.86 -26.70
CA GLY A 174 12.83 1.86 -26.57
C GLY A 174 13.48 0.48 -26.61
N ALA A 175 12.71 -0.59 -26.44
CA ALA A 175 13.18 -1.97 -26.55
C ALA A 175 12.02 -2.93 -26.86
N ASP A 176 12.35 -4.11 -27.39
CA ASP A 176 11.38 -5.20 -27.60
C ASP A 176 10.85 -5.72 -26.25
N ASP A 177 11.72 -5.85 -25.24
CA ASP A 177 11.34 -6.08 -23.84
C ASP A 177 11.21 -4.72 -23.11
N LEU A 178 10.10 -4.05 -23.35
CA LEU A 178 9.82 -2.76 -22.76
C LEU A 178 9.71 -2.83 -21.23
N MET A 179 9.07 -3.86 -20.68
CA MET A 179 8.92 -4.02 -19.25
C MET A 179 10.25 -4.25 -18.53
N GLY A 180 11.12 -5.08 -19.11
CA GLY A 180 12.47 -5.27 -18.61
C GLY A 180 13.33 -4.00 -18.70
N LEU A 181 13.15 -3.18 -19.74
CA LEU A 181 13.80 -1.86 -19.81
C LEU A 181 13.31 -0.95 -18.69
N ILE A 182 12.00 -0.83 -18.50
CA ILE A 182 11.37 -0.03 -17.42
C ILE A 182 11.89 -0.46 -16.05
N GLU A 183 11.95 -1.76 -15.78
CA GLU A 183 12.48 -2.27 -14.51
C GLU A 183 13.97 -1.95 -14.29
N ARG A 184 14.76 -1.92 -15.34
CA ARG A 184 16.19 -1.60 -15.24
C ARG A 184 16.45 -0.10 -15.04
N VAL A 185 15.78 0.75 -15.81
CA VAL A 185 16.08 2.20 -15.85
C VAL A 185 15.22 3.03 -14.90
N GLY A 186 14.09 2.50 -14.48
CA GLY A 186 13.19 3.18 -13.56
C GLY A 186 13.78 3.36 -12.16
N HIS A 187 13.45 4.46 -11.54
CA HIS A 187 13.77 4.79 -10.16
C HIS A 187 12.65 4.35 -9.23
N VAL A 188 13.03 4.03 -7.99
CA VAL A 188 12.06 3.74 -6.93
C VAL A 188 11.21 4.98 -6.68
N PRO A 189 9.87 4.88 -6.77
CA PRO A 189 8.97 6.04 -6.63
C PRO A 189 8.79 6.44 -5.16
N LEU A 190 9.90 6.85 -4.51
CA LEU A 190 9.85 7.29 -3.12
C LEU A 190 8.83 8.44 -2.94
N PRO A 191 8.08 8.45 -1.83
CA PRO A 191 7.12 9.51 -1.56
C PRO A 191 7.78 10.88 -1.45
N PRO A 192 7.04 11.99 -1.70
CA PRO A 192 7.62 13.33 -1.77
C PRO A 192 8.17 13.86 -0.43
N TYR A 193 7.79 13.27 0.69
CA TYR A 193 8.34 13.63 2.01
C TYR A 193 9.72 12.99 2.29
N ILE A 194 10.16 12.02 1.46
CA ILE A 194 11.54 11.57 1.41
C ILE A 194 12.25 12.48 0.40
N THR A 195 13.01 13.44 0.91
CA THR A 195 13.55 14.55 0.12
C THR A 195 14.87 14.23 -0.58
N ARG A 196 15.47 13.07 -0.29
CA ARG A 196 16.68 12.59 -0.96
C ARG A 196 16.35 11.80 -2.25
N PRO A 197 17.27 11.71 -3.20
CA PRO A 197 17.16 10.75 -4.30
C PRO A 197 17.06 9.31 -3.78
N ASP A 198 16.44 8.44 -4.57
CA ASP A 198 16.49 7.01 -4.34
C ASP A 198 17.93 6.47 -4.53
N ASN A 199 18.20 5.33 -3.92
CA ASN A 199 19.47 4.63 -4.05
C ASN A 199 19.21 3.12 -4.16
N GLU A 200 20.28 2.34 -4.41
CA GLU A 200 20.17 0.90 -4.62
C GLU A 200 19.51 0.16 -3.44
N ASN A 201 19.74 0.63 -2.20
CA ASN A 201 19.11 0.05 -1.03
C ASN A 201 17.57 0.23 -1.04
N ASP A 202 17.06 1.31 -1.64
CA ASP A 202 15.61 1.53 -1.71
C ASP A 202 14.91 0.50 -2.60
N ARG A 203 15.59 -0.08 -3.61
CA ARG A 203 15.03 -1.15 -4.45
C ARG A 203 14.59 -2.36 -3.62
N THR A 204 15.32 -2.66 -2.54
CA THR A 204 14.98 -3.74 -1.61
C THR A 204 14.21 -3.26 -0.40
N ARG A 205 14.52 -2.07 0.13
CA ARG A 205 13.95 -1.59 1.39
C ARG A 205 12.57 -0.93 1.24
N TYR A 206 12.25 -0.35 0.06
CA TYR A 206 10.92 0.14 -0.27
C TYR A 206 10.05 -0.95 -0.91
N GLN A 207 10.26 -2.20 -0.47
CA GLN A 207 9.58 -3.42 -0.89
C GLN A 207 9.36 -4.33 0.31
N THR A 208 8.20 -4.99 0.41
CA THR A 208 7.96 -6.00 1.44
C THR A 208 8.69 -7.30 1.09
N VAL A 209 9.06 -8.09 2.11
CA VAL A 209 9.74 -9.38 1.91
C VAL A 209 8.85 -10.44 1.23
N TYR A 210 7.56 -10.20 1.18
CA TYR A 210 6.54 -11.08 0.58
C TYR A 210 5.89 -10.48 -0.69
N ALA A 211 6.43 -9.41 -1.25
CA ALA A 211 5.90 -8.77 -2.46
C ALA A 211 5.92 -9.73 -3.66
N ARG A 212 4.77 -9.89 -4.35
CA ARG A 212 4.61 -10.86 -5.46
C ARG A 212 4.03 -10.23 -6.71
N VAL A 213 2.91 -9.51 -6.60
CA VAL A 213 2.11 -9.05 -7.74
C VAL A 213 2.54 -7.65 -8.15
N PRO A 214 3.23 -7.47 -9.30
CA PRO A 214 3.70 -6.14 -9.75
C PRO A 214 2.54 -5.23 -10.12
N GLY A 215 2.67 -3.93 -9.90
CA GLY A 215 1.67 -2.93 -10.33
C GLY A 215 1.51 -1.74 -9.40
N ALA A 216 2.11 -1.74 -8.21
CA ALA A 216 2.05 -0.59 -7.31
C ALA A 216 3.14 0.43 -7.61
N VAL A 217 2.82 1.71 -7.40
CA VAL A 217 3.78 2.82 -7.39
C VAL A 217 4.09 3.30 -5.97
N ALA A 218 3.47 2.71 -4.96
CA ALA A 218 3.78 2.93 -3.57
C ALA A 218 3.78 1.60 -2.80
N ALA A 219 4.72 1.44 -1.86
CA ALA A 219 4.79 0.25 -1.02
C ALA A 219 3.64 0.21 -0.01
N PRO A 220 3.13 -0.99 0.36
CA PRO A 220 2.27 -1.16 1.52
C PRO A 220 3.13 -1.03 2.80
N THR A 221 3.35 0.21 3.24
CA THR A 221 4.43 0.61 4.14
C THR A 221 4.41 -0.07 5.51
N ALA A 222 3.23 -0.43 6.03
CA ALA A 222 3.13 -1.23 7.26
C ALA A 222 3.80 -2.61 7.15
N GLY A 223 3.85 -3.16 5.94
CA GLY A 223 4.54 -4.42 5.67
C GLY A 223 6.06 -4.32 5.67
N LEU A 224 6.63 -3.11 5.57
CA LEU A 224 8.07 -2.89 5.56
C LEU A 224 8.74 -3.20 6.90
N HIS A 225 7.97 -3.27 7.97
CA HIS A 225 8.46 -3.62 9.31
C HIS A 225 8.73 -5.10 9.50
N PHE A 226 8.13 -5.94 8.67
CA PHE A 226 8.30 -7.40 8.75
C PHE A 226 9.58 -7.82 8.03
N ASP A 227 10.32 -8.72 8.67
CA ASP A 227 11.39 -9.50 8.09
C ASP A 227 11.04 -11.00 8.16
N GLU A 228 11.79 -11.82 7.43
CA GLU A 228 11.54 -13.27 7.36
C GLU A 228 11.65 -13.96 8.74
N ALA A 229 12.56 -13.49 9.58
CA ALA A 229 12.76 -14.03 10.92
C ALA A 229 11.55 -13.79 11.82
N LEU A 230 10.95 -12.59 11.77
CA LEU A 230 9.73 -12.27 12.50
C LEU A 230 8.55 -13.10 11.99
N LEU A 231 8.38 -13.20 10.66
CA LEU A 231 7.30 -14.01 10.06
C LEU A 231 7.41 -15.48 10.46
N ALA A 232 8.62 -16.07 10.42
CA ALA A 232 8.85 -17.44 10.83
C ALA A 232 8.54 -17.66 12.33
N ARG A 233 8.90 -16.70 13.19
CA ARG A 233 8.61 -16.78 14.63
C ARG A 233 7.10 -16.70 14.90
N LEU A 234 6.37 -15.80 14.23
CA LEU A 234 4.92 -15.69 14.37
C LEU A 234 4.20 -16.95 13.87
N ALA A 235 4.64 -17.51 12.76
CA ALA A 235 4.12 -18.79 12.27
C ALA A 235 4.36 -19.93 13.28
N GLY A 236 5.54 -19.99 13.93
CA GLY A 236 5.85 -20.92 15.01
C GLY A 236 4.97 -20.75 16.26
N GLN A 237 4.38 -19.57 16.46
CA GLN A 237 3.40 -19.29 17.51
C GLN A 237 1.94 -19.64 17.11
N GLY A 238 1.73 -20.16 15.89
CA GLY A 238 0.41 -20.49 15.37
C GLY A 238 -0.37 -19.29 14.83
N VAL A 239 0.32 -18.18 14.52
CA VAL A 239 -0.28 -17.03 13.79
C VAL A 239 -0.27 -17.34 12.31
N GLU A 240 -1.45 -17.26 11.68
CA GLU A 240 -1.62 -17.54 10.26
C GLU A 240 -1.40 -16.30 9.41
N THR A 241 -1.11 -16.48 8.12
CA THR A 241 -0.92 -15.39 7.16
C THR A 241 -1.74 -15.61 5.90
N ALA A 242 -2.33 -14.52 5.37
CA ALA A 242 -3.02 -14.52 4.09
C ALA A 242 -2.73 -13.21 3.34
N PHE A 243 -3.09 -13.17 2.04
CA PHE A 243 -2.73 -12.06 1.18
C PHE A 243 -3.93 -11.52 0.42
N VAL A 244 -3.98 -10.18 0.33
CA VAL A 244 -4.78 -9.43 -0.60
C VAL A 244 -3.86 -8.67 -1.54
N THR A 245 -4.28 -8.42 -2.77
CA THR A 245 -3.57 -7.50 -3.65
C THR A 245 -4.33 -6.18 -3.72
N LEU A 246 -3.68 -5.07 -3.44
CA LEU A 246 -4.15 -3.73 -3.73
C LEU A 246 -2.99 -2.95 -4.34
N HIS A 247 -3.14 -2.52 -5.60
CA HIS A 247 -2.15 -1.69 -6.25
C HIS A 247 -2.30 -0.25 -5.82
N VAL A 248 -1.35 0.19 -4.99
CA VAL A 248 -1.35 1.55 -4.44
C VAL A 248 -0.89 2.52 -5.52
N GLY A 249 -1.76 3.46 -5.88
CA GLY A 249 -1.46 4.54 -6.81
C GLY A 249 -0.72 5.71 -6.15
N ALA A 250 -0.11 6.58 -6.94
CA ALA A 250 0.56 7.81 -6.47
C ALA A 250 -0.40 8.79 -5.79
N GLY A 251 -1.70 8.65 -6.02
CA GLY A 251 -2.75 9.45 -5.37
C GLY A 251 -2.75 9.39 -3.84
N THR A 252 -2.24 8.29 -3.26
CA THR A 252 -2.14 8.09 -1.80
C THR A 252 -1.24 9.14 -1.12
N PHE A 253 -0.30 9.73 -1.85
CA PHE A 253 0.61 10.77 -1.33
C PHE A 253 0.11 12.20 -1.52
N ARG A 254 -1.07 12.37 -2.11
CA ARG A 254 -1.62 13.70 -2.35
C ARG A 254 -2.39 14.18 -1.11
N PRO A 255 -2.28 15.47 -0.76
CA PRO A 255 -3.14 16.05 0.27
C PRO A 255 -4.62 15.88 -0.09
N VAL A 256 -5.44 15.68 0.94
CA VAL A 256 -6.89 15.61 0.78
C VAL A 256 -7.41 16.96 0.32
N ARG A 257 -8.13 16.98 -0.80
CA ARG A 257 -8.78 18.19 -1.29
C ARG A 257 -10.19 18.31 -0.72
N PRO A 258 -10.70 19.53 -0.52
CA PRO A 258 -12.09 19.73 -0.08
C PRO A 258 -13.10 18.99 -0.95
N GLU A 259 -12.86 18.90 -2.26
CA GLU A 259 -13.72 18.20 -3.21
C GLU A 259 -13.76 16.67 -2.93
N THR A 260 -12.63 16.07 -2.55
CA THR A 260 -12.54 14.66 -2.16
C THR A 260 -13.38 14.40 -0.90
N LEU A 261 -13.32 15.29 0.08
CA LEU A 261 -14.16 15.21 1.28
C LEU A 261 -15.64 15.34 0.95
N ALA A 262 -16.00 16.28 0.09
CA ALA A 262 -17.38 16.54 -0.33
C ALA A 262 -17.95 15.37 -1.15
N GLN A 263 -17.16 14.77 -2.04
CA GLN A 263 -17.57 13.62 -2.83
C GLN A 263 -17.66 12.31 -2.01
N GLY A 264 -16.95 12.23 -0.90
CA GLY A 264 -16.92 11.04 -0.05
C GLY A 264 -16.28 9.81 -0.70
N ARG A 265 -15.42 10.01 -1.71
CA ARG A 265 -14.75 8.96 -2.48
C ARG A 265 -13.28 9.28 -2.70
N LEU A 266 -12.44 8.25 -2.76
CA LEU A 266 -11.02 8.36 -3.09
C LEU A 266 -10.77 8.09 -4.59
N HIS A 267 -9.52 8.28 -5.01
CA HIS A 267 -9.11 7.75 -6.32
C HIS A 267 -9.27 6.24 -6.34
N PRO A 268 -9.82 5.67 -7.43
CA PRO A 268 -9.97 4.23 -7.55
C PRO A 268 -8.63 3.50 -7.52
N GLU A 269 -8.55 2.43 -6.74
CA GLU A 269 -7.39 1.53 -6.67
C GLU A 269 -7.83 0.10 -6.95
N ARG A 270 -7.04 -0.62 -7.74
CA ARG A 270 -7.32 -2.01 -8.11
C ARG A 270 -7.11 -2.92 -6.94
N ILE A 271 -8.12 -3.75 -6.60
CA ILE A 271 -8.06 -4.76 -5.54
C ILE A 271 -8.38 -6.16 -6.07
N ILE A 272 -7.75 -7.16 -5.47
CA ILE A 272 -7.99 -8.58 -5.71
C ILE A 272 -8.12 -9.26 -4.35
N VAL A 273 -9.33 -9.71 -4.03
CA VAL A 273 -9.66 -10.52 -2.86
C VAL A 273 -10.01 -11.92 -3.38
N SER A 274 -9.14 -12.89 -3.12
CA SER A 274 -9.28 -14.26 -3.62
C SER A 274 -10.27 -15.08 -2.79
N GLU A 275 -10.79 -16.17 -3.37
CA GLU A 275 -11.59 -17.17 -2.63
C GLU A 275 -10.80 -17.77 -1.46
N ALA A 276 -9.50 -18.03 -1.65
CA ALA A 276 -8.63 -18.56 -0.59
C ALA A 276 -8.53 -17.61 0.61
N LEU A 277 -8.42 -16.28 0.36
CA LEU A 277 -8.43 -15.28 1.43
C LEU A 277 -9.77 -15.25 2.17
N VAL A 278 -10.88 -15.30 1.43
CA VAL A 278 -12.23 -15.33 2.05
C VAL A 278 -12.40 -16.56 2.91
N ALA A 279 -11.98 -17.75 2.43
CA ALA A 279 -12.03 -18.99 3.18
C ALA A 279 -11.15 -18.94 4.44
N ALA A 280 -9.92 -18.42 4.35
CA ALA A 280 -9.02 -18.26 5.50
C ALA A 280 -9.63 -17.36 6.58
N ILE A 281 -10.21 -16.21 6.19
CA ILE A 281 -10.88 -15.31 7.12
C ILE A 281 -12.10 -15.97 7.78
N ALA A 282 -12.88 -16.73 7.03
CA ALA A 282 -14.03 -17.46 7.56
C ALA A 282 -13.60 -18.54 8.57
N ALA A 283 -12.56 -19.30 8.27
CA ALA A 283 -11.97 -20.30 9.18
C ALA A 283 -11.44 -19.64 10.46
N THR A 284 -10.66 -18.57 10.36
CA THR A 284 -10.16 -17.79 11.50
C THR A 284 -11.29 -17.38 12.44
N LYS A 285 -12.36 -16.79 11.88
CA LYS A 285 -13.52 -16.35 12.69
C LYS A 285 -14.29 -17.51 13.32
N ALA A 286 -14.40 -18.64 12.62
CA ALA A 286 -15.06 -19.84 13.14
C ALA A 286 -14.35 -20.44 14.37
N HIS A 287 -13.02 -20.32 14.45
CA HIS A 287 -12.20 -20.77 15.58
C HIS A 287 -12.00 -19.69 16.66
N GLY A 288 -12.66 -18.52 16.54
CA GLY A 288 -12.53 -17.43 17.49
C GLY A 288 -11.20 -16.66 17.39
N GLY A 289 -10.44 -16.83 16.32
CA GLY A 289 -9.27 -16.02 15.98
C GLY A 289 -9.63 -14.62 15.50
N ARG A 290 -8.66 -13.72 15.49
CA ARG A 290 -8.83 -12.32 15.09
C ARG A 290 -8.23 -12.09 13.70
N VAL A 291 -8.84 -11.20 12.91
CA VAL A 291 -8.33 -10.78 11.60
C VAL A 291 -7.61 -9.44 11.77
N ILE A 292 -6.31 -9.44 11.55
CA ILE A 292 -5.45 -8.26 11.69
C ILE A 292 -4.98 -7.81 10.31
N ALA A 293 -5.40 -6.62 9.89
CA ALA A 293 -4.96 -6.01 8.64
C ALA A 293 -3.57 -5.37 8.82
N VAL A 294 -2.63 -5.75 7.97
CA VAL A 294 -1.33 -5.09 7.88
C VAL A 294 -1.38 -4.02 6.80
N GLY A 295 -1.56 -2.79 7.24
CA GLY A 295 -1.71 -1.59 6.42
C GLY A 295 -3.16 -1.14 6.22
N THR A 296 -3.32 0.16 6.09
CA THR A 296 -4.62 0.81 5.78
C THR A 296 -5.17 0.36 4.42
N THR A 297 -4.30 0.05 3.46
CA THR A 297 -4.67 -0.49 2.15
C THR A 297 -5.31 -1.87 2.27
N THR A 298 -4.75 -2.74 3.10
CA THR A 298 -5.32 -4.06 3.41
C THR A 298 -6.70 -3.92 4.05
N ALA A 299 -6.84 -3.08 5.08
CA ALA A 299 -8.12 -2.82 5.71
C ALA A 299 -9.16 -2.31 4.69
N ARG A 300 -8.79 -1.35 3.84
CA ARG A 300 -9.70 -0.84 2.79
C ARG A 300 -10.13 -1.92 1.81
N ALA A 301 -9.22 -2.79 1.36
CA ALA A 301 -9.54 -3.88 0.44
C ALA A 301 -10.52 -4.89 1.06
N LEU A 302 -10.30 -5.29 2.31
CA LEU A 302 -11.17 -6.22 3.03
C LEU A 302 -12.56 -5.62 3.26
N GLU A 303 -12.62 -4.38 3.72
CA GLU A 303 -13.89 -3.70 4.01
C GLU A 303 -14.66 -3.37 2.72
N ALA A 304 -13.97 -3.04 1.62
CA ALA A 304 -14.61 -2.86 0.32
C ALA A 304 -15.25 -4.14 -0.18
N ALA A 305 -14.54 -5.28 -0.10
CA ALA A 305 -15.07 -6.58 -0.51
C ALA A 305 -16.21 -7.07 0.41
N ALA A 306 -16.34 -6.51 1.63
CA ALA A 306 -17.41 -6.79 2.59
C ALA A 306 -18.53 -5.74 2.57
N ALA A 307 -18.52 -4.78 1.65
CA ALA A 307 -19.49 -3.66 1.62
C ALA A 307 -20.95 -4.11 1.53
N SER A 308 -21.23 -5.23 0.83
CA SER A 308 -22.56 -5.83 0.71
C SER A 308 -23.07 -6.53 2.01
N GLY A 309 -22.30 -6.51 3.09
CA GLY A 309 -22.63 -7.17 4.36
C GLY A 309 -21.81 -8.40 4.66
N THR A 310 -21.37 -9.14 3.67
CA THR A 310 -20.55 -10.35 3.79
C THR A 310 -19.32 -10.25 2.91
N LEU A 311 -18.17 -10.65 3.44
CA LEU A 311 -16.93 -10.71 2.67
C LEU A 311 -17.07 -11.74 1.54
N ARG A 312 -16.75 -11.33 0.31
CA ARG A 312 -16.80 -12.15 -0.90
C ARG A 312 -15.54 -11.96 -1.73
N PRO A 313 -15.16 -12.95 -2.56
CA PRO A 313 -14.15 -12.75 -3.57
C PRO A 313 -14.49 -11.55 -4.45
N TYR A 314 -13.49 -10.74 -4.77
CA TYR A 314 -13.69 -9.53 -5.54
C TYR A 314 -12.45 -9.17 -6.36
N ILE A 315 -12.65 -8.86 -7.62
CA ILE A 315 -11.64 -8.32 -8.53
C ILE A 315 -12.23 -7.08 -9.18
N GLY A 316 -11.69 -5.91 -8.85
CA GLY A 316 -12.24 -4.65 -9.35
C GLY A 316 -11.53 -3.45 -8.74
N ASP A 317 -12.09 -2.28 -8.95
CA ASP A 317 -11.58 -1.05 -8.38
C ASP A 317 -12.38 -0.67 -7.13
N THR A 318 -11.74 -0.05 -6.15
CA THR A 318 -12.38 0.52 -4.97
C THR A 318 -12.00 1.99 -4.80
N ASP A 319 -12.98 2.82 -4.55
CA ASP A 319 -12.84 4.22 -4.14
C ASP A 319 -13.27 4.43 -2.68
N LEU A 320 -13.34 3.35 -1.89
CA LEU A 320 -13.82 3.37 -0.52
C LEU A 320 -13.04 4.37 0.34
N PHE A 321 -13.75 5.35 0.88
CA PHE A 321 -13.25 6.32 1.82
C PHE A 321 -13.74 5.99 3.23
N ILE A 322 -12.84 5.42 4.05
CA ILE A 322 -13.11 5.12 5.45
C ILE A 322 -12.84 6.35 6.32
N ARG A 323 -13.82 6.74 7.11
CA ARG A 323 -13.79 7.91 8.00
C ARG A 323 -14.62 7.62 9.28
N PRO A 324 -14.51 8.42 10.33
CA PRO A 324 -15.30 8.24 11.56
C PRO A 324 -16.78 7.98 11.28
N GLY A 325 -17.34 7.01 11.99
CA GLY A 325 -18.68 6.47 11.75
C GLY A 325 -18.73 5.24 10.83
N PHE A 326 -17.61 4.88 10.15
CA PHE A 326 -17.55 3.67 9.34
C PHE A 326 -17.65 2.41 10.21
N GLN A 327 -18.45 1.44 9.74
CA GLN A 327 -18.65 0.16 10.45
C GLN A 327 -17.73 -0.92 9.85
N PHE A 328 -16.63 -1.21 10.53
CA PHE A 328 -15.73 -2.31 10.15
C PHE A 328 -16.41 -3.67 10.36
N ARG A 329 -16.32 -4.55 9.38
CA ARG A 329 -16.97 -5.86 9.33
C ARG A 329 -16.00 -7.02 9.42
N VAL A 330 -14.80 -6.83 8.91
CA VAL A 330 -13.79 -7.88 8.76
C VAL A 330 -12.64 -7.66 9.75
N THR A 331 -12.12 -6.44 9.79
CA THR A 331 -10.87 -6.09 10.48
C THR A 331 -11.10 -5.89 11.98
N GLU A 332 -10.33 -6.58 12.81
CA GLU A 332 -10.39 -6.50 14.28
C GLU A 332 -9.13 -5.88 14.89
N GLY A 333 -7.98 -6.03 14.21
CA GLY A 333 -6.71 -5.38 14.51
C GLY A 333 -6.14 -4.69 13.28
N LEU A 334 -5.41 -3.59 13.47
CA LEU A 334 -4.76 -2.83 12.41
C LEU A 334 -3.31 -2.54 12.77
N ILE A 335 -2.38 -3.00 11.94
CA ILE A 335 -0.98 -2.60 11.99
C ILE A 335 -0.77 -1.54 10.93
N THR A 336 -0.24 -0.37 11.31
CA THR A 336 -0.05 0.74 10.38
C THR A 336 1.12 1.63 10.78
N ASN A 337 1.60 2.49 9.85
CA ASN A 337 2.55 3.55 10.18
C ASN A 337 1.82 4.76 10.80
N PHE A 338 2.59 5.71 11.32
CA PHE A 338 2.07 7.04 11.65
C PHE A 338 1.86 7.85 10.37
N HIS A 339 0.72 8.52 10.26
CA HIS A 339 0.26 9.23 9.07
C HIS A 339 0.31 10.76 9.23
N LEU A 340 0.27 11.48 8.09
CA LEU A 340 0.23 12.95 8.05
C LEU A 340 -1.01 13.53 8.75
N PRO A 341 -0.89 14.73 9.34
CA PRO A 341 -2.05 15.54 9.68
C PRO A 341 -2.95 15.72 8.43
N HIS A 342 -4.24 15.83 8.65
CA HIS A 342 -5.27 16.04 7.62
C HIS A 342 -5.27 15.02 6.46
N SER A 343 -4.72 13.80 6.68
CA SER A 343 -4.72 12.75 5.65
C SER A 343 -5.93 11.83 5.75
N THR A 344 -6.35 11.26 4.61
CA THR A 344 -7.40 10.21 4.57
C THR A 344 -7.00 8.98 5.37
N LEU A 345 -5.70 8.71 5.49
CA LEU A 345 -5.17 7.58 6.25
C LEU A 345 -5.33 7.80 7.76
N LEU A 346 -5.09 9.02 8.25
CA LEU A 346 -5.34 9.35 9.65
C LEU A 346 -6.84 9.28 9.98
N MET A 347 -7.71 9.70 9.04
CA MET A 347 -9.16 9.55 9.19
C MET A 347 -9.58 8.08 9.35
N LEU A 348 -8.99 7.17 8.56
CA LEU A 348 -9.22 5.72 8.70
C LEU A 348 -8.77 5.21 10.07
N VAL A 349 -7.59 5.61 10.53
CA VAL A 349 -7.07 5.19 11.84
C VAL A 349 -7.97 5.69 12.97
N CYS A 350 -8.44 6.94 12.89
CA CYS A 350 -9.41 7.49 13.84
C CYS A 350 -10.76 6.76 13.79
N ALA A 351 -11.22 6.37 12.60
CA ALA A 351 -12.43 5.58 12.43
C ALA A 351 -12.31 4.19 13.08
N PHE A 352 -11.11 3.61 13.07
CA PHE A 352 -10.83 2.28 13.59
C PHE A 352 -10.72 2.24 15.12
N ALA A 353 -9.89 3.11 15.68
CA ALA A 353 -9.50 3.05 17.09
C ALA A 353 -10.14 4.15 17.96
N GLY A 354 -10.92 5.06 17.35
CA GLY A 354 -11.50 6.22 18.04
C GLY A 354 -10.60 7.45 18.00
N GLY A 355 -11.20 8.62 17.72
CA GLY A 355 -10.45 9.85 17.46
C GLY A 355 -9.61 10.33 18.64
N ASP A 356 -10.15 10.28 19.86
CA ASP A 356 -9.46 10.75 21.05
C ASP A 356 -8.24 9.89 21.40
N ARG A 357 -8.39 8.55 21.33
CA ARG A 357 -7.30 7.60 21.55
C ARG A 357 -6.16 7.78 20.55
N VAL A 358 -6.52 7.96 19.27
CA VAL A 358 -5.53 8.22 18.21
C VAL A 358 -4.82 9.53 18.45
N ARG A 359 -5.54 10.59 18.83
CA ARG A 359 -4.94 11.90 19.16
C ARG A 359 -3.90 11.78 20.30
N ASP A 360 -4.25 11.07 21.38
CA ASP A 360 -3.35 10.86 22.51
C ASP A 360 -2.13 10.01 22.09
N ALA A 361 -2.33 8.98 21.27
CA ALA A 361 -1.24 8.19 20.70
C ALA A 361 -0.28 9.03 19.86
N TYR A 362 -0.81 9.92 19.00
CA TYR A 362 0.02 10.80 18.15
C TYR A 362 0.75 11.87 18.97
N ARG A 363 0.12 12.48 19.99
CA ARG A 363 0.80 13.39 20.94
C ARG A 363 1.95 12.68 21.65
N ARG A 364 1.71 11.46 22.14
CA ARG A 364 2.76 10.65 22.77
C ARG A 364 3.88 10.30 21.76
N ALA A 365 3.53 9.94 20.53
CA ALA A 365 4.50 9.63 19.49
C ALA A 365 5.43 10.80 19.19
N VAL A 366 4.89 12.02 19.05
CA VAL A 366 5.71 13.24 18.87
C VAL A 366 6.58 13.49 20.10
N MET A 367 6.03 13.45 21.31
CA MET A 367 6.76 13.66 22.56
C MET A 367 7.90 12.65 22.75
N MET A 368 7.65 11.38 22.43
CA MET A 368 8.60 10.29 22.53
C MET A 368 9.49 10.14 21.29
N ARG A 369 9.42 11.11 20.36
CA ARG A 369 10.20 11.16 19.12
C ARG A 369 10.12 9.86 18.31
N TYR A 370 8.93 9.34 18.10
CA TYR A 370 8.70 8.31 17.10
C TYR A 370 9.01 8.84 15.70
N ARG A 371 9.35 7.94 14.81
CA ARG A 371 9.61 8.25 13.40
C ARG A 371 8.31 8.08 12.62
N PHE A 372 8.07 8.99 11.69
CA PHE A 372 6.80 9.06 10.97
C PHE A 372 6.94 8.61 9.51
N PHE A 373 5.83 8.20 8.90
CA PHE A 373 5.64 7.79 7.51
C PHE A 373 6.31 6.47 7.10
N SER A 374 6.58 6.30 5.77
CA SER A 374 6.93 5.02 5.14
C SER A 374 8.09 4.27 5.79
N TYR A 375 9.14 4.99 6.18
CA TYR A 375 10.32 4.42 6.84
C TYR A 375 10.33 4.68 8.34
N GLY A 376 9.21 5.15 8.87
CA GLY A 376 9.03 5.45 10.29
C GLY A 376 8.78 4.22 11.13
N ASP A 377 8.09 4.45 12.23
CA ASP A 377 7.69 3.44 13.22
C ASP A 377 6.25 2.98 12.98
N ALA A 378 5.80 1.98 13.73
CA ALA A 378 4.50 1.35 13.56
C ALA A 378 3.58 1.57 14.75
N MET A 379 2.29 1.36 14.50
CA MET A 379 1.23 1.24 15.49
C MET A 379 0.55 -0.13 15.33
N LEU A 380 0.16 -0.74 16.45
CA LEU A 380 -0.83 -1.80 16.53
C LEU A 380 -2.07 -1.24 17.23
N LEU A 381 -3.17 -1.22 16.52
CA LEU A 381 -4.44 -0.71 17.02
C LEU A 381 -5.45 -1.85 17.09
N TRP A 382 -6.17 -1.93 18.19
CA TRP A 382 -7.33 -2.79 18.31
C TRP A 382 -8.60 -1.96 18.06
N ARG A 383 -9.57 -2.58 17.39
CA ARG A 383 -10.83 -1.89 17.09
C ARG A 383 -11.50 -1.43 18.38
N ALA A 384 -11.89 -0.16 18.45
CA ALA A 384 -12.65 0.38 19.57
C ALA A 384 -13.92 -0.46 19.78
N ALA A 385 -14.22 -0.78 21.03
CA ALA A 385 -15.51 -1.36 21.38
C ALA A 385 -16.63 -0.45 20.86
N ARG A 386 -17.72 -1.04 20.35
CA ARG A 386 -18.85 -0.26 19.85
C ARG A 386 -19.42 0.54 21.02
N GLU A 387 -19.31 1.87 20.99
CA GLU A 387 -20.17 2.71 21.79
C GLU A 387 -21.59 2.59 21.21
N TYR A 388 -22.39 1.72 21.80
CA TYR A 388 -23.84 1.77 21.58
C TYR A 388 -24.36 3.05 22.24
N LYS A 389 -24.52 4.12 21.47
CA LYS A 389 -25.33 5.27 21.81
C LYS A 389 -26.54 5.34 20.90
#